data_47cce5ccdeae607d0857b6591939f192
#
_entry.id   47cce5ccdeae607d0857b6591939f192
#
_cell.length_a   1.000
_cell.length_b   1.000
_cell.length_c   1.000
_cell.angle_alpha   90.00
_cell.angle_beta   90.00
_cell.angle_gamma   90.00
#
_symmetry.space_group_name_H-M   'P 1'
#
loop_
_entity.id
_entity.type
_entity.pdbx_description
1 polymer ?
#
loop_
_entity_poly.entity_id
_entity_poly.type
_entity_poly.pdbx_seq_one_letter_code
_entity_poly.pdbx_strand_id
1 'polypeptide(L)'
;MSNLRTYLEEKNPDYTTGALYYGYMDMTYFAFTPSNLKSRKLKIAVVYLHEPNSFEVWLGGNNRKIQAEYIELFSNKGTGGYKLSRVSPGVDSIIESTLSEQPDFDNPGELMRQIESKVIECVERIVFILGEQLER
;
A
#
# COMPACT_ATOMS: atom_id res chain seq x y z
N MET A 1 6.87 4.71 13.16
CA MET A 1 5.67 4.83 12.31
C MET A 1 5.00 6.20 12.35
N SER A 2 4.89 6.79 13.52
CA SER A 2 4.27 8.11 13.66
C SER A 2 5.00 9.19 12.85
N ASN A 3 6.33 9.20 12.92
CA ASN A 3 7.14 10.15 12.14
C ASN A 3 7.04 9.91 10.65
N LEU A 4 6.99 8.65 10.23
CA LEU A 4 6.82 8.30 8.83
C LEU A 4 5.47 8.78 8.31
N ARG A 5 4.40 8.57 9.09
CA ARG A 5 3.06 9.02 8.74
C ARG A 5 3.04 10.53 8.50
N THR A 6 3.60 11.28 9.44
CA THR A 6 3.67 12.75 9.34
C THR A 6 4.48 13.19 8.14
N TYR A 7 5.62 12.54 7.91
CA TYR A 7 6.48 12.84 6.77
C TYR A 7 5.74 12.65 5.44
N LEU A 8 5.07 11.51 5.28
CA LEU A 8 4.34 11.22 4.04
C LEU A 8 3.16 12.18 3.85
N GLU A 9 2.45 12.50 4.91
CA GLU A 9 1.32 13.43 4.85
C GLU A 9 1.76 14.81 4.39
N GLU A 10 2.85 15.32 4.95
CA GLU A 10 3.35 16.65 4.60
C GLU A 10 3.89 16.72 3.19
N LYS A 11 4.54 15.67 2.72
CA LYS A 11 5.15 15.63 1.39
C LYS A 11 4.15 15.35 0.27
N ASN A 12 3.00 14.78 0.60
CA ASN A 12 2.04 14.32 -0.40
C ASN A 12 0.62 14.76 -0.02
N PRO A 13 0.33 16.07 -0.13
CA PRO A 13 -0.96 16.60 0.31
C PRO A 13 -2.17 16.10 -0.51
N ASP A 14 -1.93 15.56 -1.70
CA ASP A 14 -2.99 15.00 -2.55
C ASP A 14 -3.45 13.62 -2.09
N TYR A 15 -2.73 13.03 -1.13
CA TYR A 15 -3.09 11.72 -0.58
C TYR A 15 -3.89 11.92 0.71
N THR A 16 -4.87 11.05 0.91
CA THR A 16 -5.59 10.99 2.18
C THR A 16 -4.79 10.10 3.13
N THR A 17 -4.35 10.66 4.25
CA THR A 17 -3.58 9.93 5.26
C THR A 17 -4.45 9.64 6.46
N GLY A 18 -4.63 8.36 6.77
CA GLY A 18 -5.46 7.94 7.89
C GLY A 18 -4.71 7.90 9.21
N ALA A 19 -5.43 7.57 10.27
CA ALA A 19 -4.85 7.42 11.60
C ALA A 19 -3.96 6.18 11.66
N LEU A 20 -3.06 6.18 12.64
CA LEU A 20 -2.20 5.04 12.90
C LEU A 20 -3.00 3.96 13.62
N TYR A 21 -2.92 2.74 13.14
CA TYR A 21 -3.56 1.60 13.76
C TYR A 21 -2.50 0.60 14.24
N TYR A 22 -2.64 0.20 15.50
CA TYR A 22 -1.88 -0.91 16.05
C TYR A 22 -2.72 -2.13 15.75
N GLY A 23 -2.38 -2.77 14.64
CA GLY A 23 -3.20 -3.85 14.13
C GLY A 23 -3.13 -5.11 14.99
N TYR A 24 -3.98 -6.03 14.62
CA TYR A 24 -4.02 -7.33 15.25
C TYR A 24 -2.67 -8.05 15.06
N MET A 25 -2.19 -8.68 16.12
CA MET A 25 -0.88 -9.34 16.13
C MET A 25 0.27 -8.32 16.01
N ASP A 26 1.29 -8.57 15.25
CA ASP A 26 2.52 -7.80 15.23
C ASP A 26 2.60 -6.81 14.08
N MET A 27 1.56 -6.01 13.91
CA MET A 27 1.45 -5.11 12.77
C MET A 27 1.02 -3.72 13.21
N THR A 28 1.66 -2.70 12.63
CA THR A 28 1.22 -1.30 12.75
C THR A 28 1.05 -0.75 11.34
N TYR A 29 -0.04 -0.03 11.09
CA TYR A 29 -0.28 0.48 9.73
C TYR A 29 -1.08 1.76 9.74
N PHE A 30 -1.04 2.47 8.60
CA PHE A 30 -1.91 3.62 8.35
C PHE A 30 -2.27 3.65 6.87
N ALA A 31 -3.44 4.20 6.57
CA ALA A 31 -3.86 4.39 5.19
C ALA A 31 -3.16 5.60 4.60
N PHE A 32 -2.80 5.50 3.32
CA PHE A 32 -2.12 6.58 2.59
C PHE A 32 -2.54 6.44 1.13
N THR A 33 -3.67 7.07 0.77
CA THR A 33 -4.38 6.76 -0.47
C THR A 33 -4.53 7.99 -1.35
N PRO A 34 -4.09 7.94 -2.63
CA PRO A 34 -4.34 9.02 -3.56
C PRO A 34 -5.82 9.06 -3.98
N SER A 35 -6.28 10.23 -4.36
CA SER A 35 -7.69 10.46 -4.66
C SER A 35 -8.22 9.58 -5.79
N ASN A 36 -7.40 9.29 -6.81
CA ASN A 36 -7.82 8.46 -7.92
C ASN A 36 -8.06 7.00 -7.55
N LEU A 37 -7.34 6.48 -6.55
CA LEU A 37 -7.62 5.14 -6.03
C LEU A 37 -8.77 5.16 -5.03
N LYS A 38 -8.86 6.21 -4.23
CA LYS A 38 -9.94 6.37 -3.27
C LYS A 38 -11.30 6.38 -3.98
N SER A 39 -11.39 7.06 -5.12
CA SER A 39 -12.63 7.11 -5.90
C SER A 39 -13.05 5.76 -6.46
N ARG A 40 -12.11 4.82 -6.57
CA ARG A 40 -12.39 3.44 -7.02
C ARG A 40 -12.71 2.50 -5.86
N LYS A 41 -12.82 3.03 -4.64
CA LYS A 41 -13.04 2.26 -3.42
C LYS A 41 -11.86 1.34 -3.11
N LEU A 42 -10.66 1.78 -3.50
CA LEU A 42 -9.40 1.14 -3.18
C LEU A 42 -8.68 1.96 -2.13
N LYS A 43 -7.78 1.32 -1.41
CA LYS A 43 -6.97 1.98 -0.41
C LYS A 43 -5.54 1.44 -0.44
N ILE A 44 -4.60 2.32 -0.10
CA ILE A 44 -3.20 1.96 0.08
C ILE A 44 -2.92 2.01 1.57
N ALA A 45 -2.24 1.02 2.08
CA ALA A 45 -1.79 1.00 3.47
C ALA A 45 -0.27 0.86 3.51
N VAL A 46 0.36 1.64 4.37
CA VAL A 46 1.78 1.48 4.69
C VAL A 46 1.83 0.66 5.98
N VAL A 47 2.48 -0.48 5.92
CA VAL A 47 2.43 -1.50 6.97
C VAL A 47 3.83 -1.77 7.49
N TYR A 48 3.96 -1.81 8.81
CA TYR A 48 5.18 -2.29 9.46
C TYR A 48 4.87 -3.60 10.14
N LEU A 49 5.56 -4.65 9.73
CA LEU A 49 5.47 -5.98 10.32
C LEU A 49 6.57 -6.11 11.37
N HIS A 50 6.19 -6.19 12.63
CA HIS A 50 7.13 -6.13 13.76
C HIS A 50 8.08 -7.32 13.81
N GLU A 51 7.56 -8.52 13.68
CA GLU A 51 8.36 -9.72 13.82
C GLU A 51 9.40 -9.86 12.70
N PRO A 52 9.01 -9.81 11.41
CA PRO A 52 10.03 -9.83 10.35
C PRO A 52 10.81 -8.53 10.24
N ASN A 53 10.43 -7.48 10.97
CA ASN A 53 11.08 -6.17 10.91
C ASN A 53 11.12 -5.66 9.47
N SER A 54 9.95 -5.46 8.88
CA SER A 54 9.83 -5.14 7.46
C SER A 54 8.72 -4.12 7.22
N PHE A 55 8.96 -3.16 6.34
CA PHE A 55 7.92 -2.26 5.85
C PHE A 55 7.36 -2.79 4.54
N GLU A 56 6.04 -2.70 4.42
CA GLU A 56 5.33 -3.12 3.21
C GLU A 56 4.29 -2.08 2.79
N VAL A 57 3.92 -2.10 1.52
CA VAL A 57 2.77 -1.35 1.02
C VAL A 57 1.75 -2.36 0.52
N TRP A 58 0.50 -2.18 0.94
CA TRP A 58 -0.60 -3.07 0.55
C TRP A 58 -1.67 -2.28 -0.17
N LEU A 59 -2.14 -2.81 -1.30
CA LEU A 59 -3.34 -2.33 -1.96
C LEU A 59 -4.50 -3.19 -1.46
N GLY A 60 -5.56 -2.55 -0.97
CA GLY A 60 -6.74 -3.26 -0.50
C GLY A 60 -8.01 -2.69 -1.08
N GLY A 61 -9.09 -3.44 -0.99
CA GLY A 61 -10.41 -2.98 -1.36
C GLY A 61 -11.22 -2.61 -0.12
N ASN A 62 -12.21 -1.73 -0.30
CA ASN A 62 -13.07 -1.31 0.81
C ASN A 62 -13.98 -2.42 1.32
N ASN A 63 -14.22 -3.43 0.48
CA ASN A 63 -14.99 -4.60 0.87
C ASN A 63 -14.55 -5.81 0.05
N ARG A 64 -15.11 -6.97 0.38
CA ARG A 64 -14.70 -8.22 -0.27
C ARG A 64 -15.05 -8.29 -1.75
N LYS A 65 -16.14 -7.68 -2.14
CA LYS A 65 -16.52 -7.64 -3.55
C LYS A 65 -15.50 -6.86 -4.37
N ILE A 66 -15.10 -5.69 -3.89
CA ILE A 66 -14.08 -4.87 -4.54
C ILE A 66 -12.75 -5.62 -4.57
N GLN A 67 -12.36 -6.23 -3.46
CA GLN A 67 -11.14 -7.03 -3.40
C GLN A 67 -11.13 -8.11 -4.49
N ALA A 68 -12.19 -8.89 -4.58
CA ALA A 68 -12.28 -9.98 -5.55
C ALA A 68 -12.23 -9.49 -6.99
N GLU A 69 -12.94 -8.39 -7.29
CA GLU A 69 -12.94 -7.82 -8.63
C GLU A 69 -11.54 -7.40 -9.07
N TYR A 70 -10.77 -6.75 -8.18
CA TYR A 70 -9.44 -6.27 -8.54
C TYR A 70 -8.39 -7.39 -8.52
N ILE A 71 -8.56 -8.40 -7.67
CA ILE A 71 -7.68 -9.58 -7.75
C ILE A 71 -7.83 -10.24 -9.13
N GLU A 72 -9.06 -10.39 -9.60
CA GLU A 72 -9.30 -10.96 -10.92
C GLU A 72 -8.72 -10.08 -12.02
N LEU A 73 -8.92 -8.78 -11.94
CA LEU A 73 -8.38 -7.84 -12.91
C LEU A 73 -6.85 -7.92 -13.00
N PHE A 74 -6.16 -7.90 -11.87
CA PHE A 74 -4.70 -7.98 -11.85
C PHE A 74 -4.19 -9.36 -12.24
N SER A 75 -4.95 -10.41 -11.97
CA SER A 75 -4.62 -11.75 -12.42
C SER A 75 -4.57 -11.84 -13.95
N ASN A 76 -5.48 -11.11 -14.62
CA ASN A 76 -5.55 -11.10 -16.09
C ASN A 76 -4.57 -10.10 -16.72
N LYS A 77 -4.38 -8.95 -16.08
CA LYS A 77 -3.56 -7.87 -16.62
C LYS A 77 -2.09 -7.93 -16.19
N GLY A 78 -1.81 -8.64 -15.11
CA GLY A 78 -0.50 -8.64 -14.48
C GLY A 78 -0.39 -7.59 -13.40
N THR A 79 0.56 -7.78 -12.50
CA THR A 79 0.77 -6.94 -11.32
C THR A 79 2.01 -6.07 -11.42
N GLY A 80 2.69 -6.07 -12.56
CA GLY A 80 3.96 -5.36 -12.69
C GLY A 80 5.07 -5.93 -11.81
N GLY A 81 4.96 -7.19 -11.43
CA GLY A 81 5.96 -7.86 -10.59
C GLY A 81 5.62 -7.90 -9.12
N TYR A 82 4.51 -7.28 -8.70
CA TYR A 82 4.10 -7.31 -7.30
C TYR A 82 3.32 -8.58 -6.97
N LYS A 83 3.35 -8.95 -5.70
CA LYS A 83 2.69 -10.14 -5.22
C LYS A 83 1.18 -9.94 -5.17
N LEU A 84 0.45 -10.81 -5.83
CA LEU A 84 -1.01 -10.79 -5.83
C LEU A 84 -1.54 -11.67 -4.70
N SER A 85 -2.47 -11.13 -3.91
CA SER A 85 -3.09 -11.86 -2.82
C SER A 85 -4.19 -12.79 -3.34
N ARG A 86 -4.59 -13.75 -2.50
CA ARG A 86 -5.71 -14.64 -2.78
C ARG A 86 -6.89 -14.23 -1.91
N VAL A 87 -8.10 -14.36 -2.45
CA VAL A 87 -9.30 -14.16 -1.65
C VAL A 87 -9.37 -15.26 -0.60
N SER A 88 -9.28 -14.89 0.66
CA SER A 88 -9.40 -15.83 1.77
C SER A 88 -9.86 -15.11 3.03
N PRO A 89 -10.43 -15.83 4.01
CA PRO A 89 -10.87 -15.19 5.25
C PRO A 89 -9.72 -14.45 5.94
N GLY A 90 -9.97 -13.22 6.38
CA GLY A 90 -9.00 -12.42 7.09
C GLY A 90 -7.95 -11.72 6.22
N VAL A 91 -7.97 -11.95 4.92
CA VAL A 91 -7.06 -11.29 3.98
C VAL A 91 -7.82 -10.18 3.26
N ASP A 92 -7.40 -8.93 3.47
CA ASP A 92 -8.04 -7.77 2.87
C ASP A 92 -7.24 -7.17 1.73
N SER A 93 -5.99 -7.58 1.56
CA SER A 93 -5.12 -7.03 0.53
C SER A 93 -5.40 -7.62 -0.85
N ILE A 94 -5.08 -6.84 -1.86
CA ILE A 94 -5.11 -7.25 -3.28
C ILE A 94 -3.67 -7.50 -3.73
N ILE A 95 -2.80 -6.53 -3.45
CA ILE A 95 -1.38 -6.59 -3.78
C ILE A 95 -0.59 -6.26 -2.52
N GLU A 96 0.50 -6.97 -2.29
CA GLU A 96 1.46 -6.71 -1.23
C GLU A 96 2.85 -6.56 -1.83
N SER A 97 3.58 -5.54 -1.40
CA SER A 97 4.93 -5.30 -1.87
C SER A 97 5.82 -4.87 -0.71
N THR A 98 7.03 -5.39 -0.68
CA THR A 98 8.02 -5.04 0.35
C THR A 98 8.65 -3.70 0.03
N LEU A 99 8.64 -2.79 1.00
CA LEU A 99 9.28 -1.48 0.89
C LEU A 99 10.71 -1.50 1.43
N SER A 100 10.91 -2.15 2.55
CA SER A 100 12.22 -2.24 3.18
C SER A 100 12.29 -3.45 4.10
N GLU A 101 13.28 -4.31 3.87
CA GLU A 101 13.59 -5.42 4.75
C GLU A 101 14.76 -4.98 5.63
N GLN A 102 14.71 -5.32 6.93
CA GLN A 102 15.76 -4.94 7.87
C GLN A 102 16.05 -3.43 7.81
N PRO A 103 15.05 -2.57 8.04
CA PRO A 103 15.23 -1.13 7.87
C PRO A 103 16.28 -0.57 8.81
N ASP A 104 17.04 0.42 8.31
CA ASP A 104 18.07 1.09 9.10
C ASP A 104 17.46 2.21 9.92
N PHE A 105 17.08 1.90 11.15
CA PHE A 105 16.47 2.88 12.05
C PHE A 105 17.48 3.90 12.59
N ASP A 106 18.79 3.68 12.38
CA ASP A 106 19.82 4.64 12.77
C ASP A 106 19.91 5.79 11.79
N ASN A 107 19.28 5.66 10.62
CA ASN A 107 19.27 6.70 9.60
C ASN A 107 17.83 6.99 9.17
N PRO A 108 17.02 7.54 10.07
CA PRO A 108 15.55 7.64 9.84
C PRO A 108 15.18 8.54 8.66
N GLY A 109 15.94 9.60 8.40
CA GLY A 109 15.65 10.49 7.27
C GLY A 109 15.78 9.79 5.95
N GLU A 110 16.85 9.02 5.77
CA GLU A 110 17.06 8.25 4.54
C GLU A 110 16.05 7.14 4.41
N LEU A 111 15.73 6.46 5.50
CA LEU A 111 14.74 5.40 5.51
C LEU A 111 13.37 5.94 5.05
N MET A 112 12.97 7.10 5.55
CA MET A 112 11.69 7.69 5.17
C MET A 112 11.66 8.07 3.70
N ARG A 113 12.76 8.59 3.16
CA ARG A 113 12.86 8.90 1.73
C ARG A 113 12.77 7.64 0.87
N GLN A 114 13.42 6.57 1.28
CA GLN A 114 13.37 5.30 0.56
C GLN A 114 11.97 4.73 0.54
N ILE A 115 11.29 4.75 1.68
CA ILE A 115 9.92 4.26 1.79
C ILE A 115 8.99 5.09 0.91
N GLU A 116 9.10 6.42 0.99
CA GLU A 116 8.28 7.30 0.16
C GLU A 116 8.46 6.99 -1.32
N SER A 117 9.69 6.90 -1.77
CA SER A 117 10.01 6.65 -3.17
C SER A 117 9.35 5.34 -3.65
N LYS A 118 9.45 4.29 -2.86
CA LYS A 118 8.90 2.98 -3.24
C LYS A 118 7.38 2.94 -3.17
N VAL A 119 6.78 3.62 -2.20
CA VAL A 119 5.31 3.71 -2.12
C VAL A 119 4.77 4.43 -3.33
N ILE A 120 5.35 5.58 -3.67
CA ILE A 120 4.90 6.37 -4.83
C ILE A 120 5.09 5.57 -6.12
N GLU A 121 6.22 4.88 -6.27
CA GLU A 121 6.46 4.03 -7.44
C GLU A 121 5.40 2.94 -7.55
N CYS A 122 5.08 2.29 -6.44
CA CYS A 122 4.05 1.25 -6.42
C CYS A 122 2.69 1.81 -6.82
N VAL A 123 2.30 2.95 -6.24
CA VAL A 123 1.04 3.61 -6.56
C VAL A 123 0.98 3.98 -8.05
N GLU A 124 2.04 4.56 -8.58
CA GLU A 124 2.08 4.95 -9.98
C GLU A 124 1.92 3.76 -10.92
N ARG A 125 2.55 2.63 -10.59
CA ARG A 125 2.39 1.40 -11.39
C ARG A 125 0.98 0.86 -11.34
N ILE A 126 0.37 0.86 -10.16
CA ILE A 126 -1.02 0.43 -10.00
C ILE A 126 -1.95 1.33 -10.82
N VAL A 127 -1.77 2.63 -10.69
CA VAL A 127 -2.59 3.61 -11.43
C VAL A 127 -2.40 3.44 -12.93
N PHE A 128 -1.18 3.20 -13.38
CA PHE A 128 -0.90 2.98 -14.79
C PHE A 128 -1.65 1.75 -15.32
N ILE A 129 -1.60 0.63 -14.59
CA ILE A 129 -2.29 -0.60 -14.97
C ILE A 129 -3.80 -0.35 -15.06
N LEU A 130 -4.36 0.33 -14.06
CA LEU A 130 -5.79 0.64 -14.03
C LEU A 130 -6.18 1.66 -15.10
N GLY A 131 -5.30 2.61 -15.39
CA GLY A 131 -5.52 3.61 -16.44
C GLY A 131 -5.60 2.98 -17.81
N GLU A 132 -4.71 2.03 -18.12
CA GLU A 132 -4.77 1.27 -19.34
C GLU A 132 -6.10 0.56 -19.50
N GLN A 133 -6.60 -0.02 -18.42
CA GLN A 133 -7.88 -0.71 -18.40
C GLN A 133 -9.02 0.26 -18.69
N LEU A 134 -8.95 1.49 -18.16
CA LEU A 134 -10.01 2.48 -18.32
C LEU A 134 -10.06 3.12 -19.70
N GLU A 135 -8.95 3.18 -20.39
CA GLU A 135 -8.88 3.77 -21.72
C GLU A 135 -9.56 2.89 -22.78
N ARG A 136 -10.06 1.78 -22.35
CA ARG A 136 -10.80 0.86 -23.21
C ARG A 136 -12.25 0.80 -22.83
#